data_6ed3c7e55fedee4be5c9def8ca4a889b
#
_entry.id   6ed3c7e55fedee4be5c9def8ca4a889b
#
_cell.length_a   1.000
_cell.length_b   1.000
_cell.length_c   1.000
_cell.angle_alpha   90.00
_cell.angle_beta   90.00
_cell.angle_gamma   90.00
#
_symmetry.space_group_name_H-M   'P 1'
#
loop_
_entity.id
_entity.type
_entity.pdbx_description
1 polymer ?
#
loop_
_entity_poly.entity_id
_entity_poly.type
_entity_poly.pdbx_seq_one_letter_code
_entity_poly.pdbx_strand_id
1 'polypeptide(L)'
;MIKTVKKIISYIMVCVLFLSMCIPCEAAQTSTATASDANATTGFPQITSTSAIIMDAQSGQIIYEKNSHTRQYPASITKIMTAYLAIKNGDLNSTITMSDAAVWGIDRNSSHIALDVGEEISMSDALYAVMLMSANEAAWAIAEQVSGSLENFVQLMNDTAQSLGCKDTHFTNANGLHDPDHYTTAYDMALITKEALTSKTFREYASETYHEIPPTNMNNETRYLTQGNRMMLSNSEYYYPACQGGKTGYTDDAGGTLVVWAEKNDMQLICVTMGAPDNATNYTDSIALFNYVFNNYSNTTLLSDYEFDAEAATTAQNFLNDYYGCENLGTMHLSVDNN
;
A
#
# COMPACT_ATOMS: atom_id res chain seq x y z
N MET A 1 -34.28 -20.32 34.47
CA MET A 1 -35.21 -19.96 33.37
C MET A 1 -34.67 -18.83 32.51
N ILE A 2 -34.24 -17.70 33.07
CA ILE A 2 -33.74 -16.55 32.29
C ILE A 2 -32.44 -16.88 31.51
N LYS A 3 -31.48 -17.62 32.06
CA LYS A 3 -30.25 -18.05 31.37
C LYS A 3 -30.52 -19.00 30.20
N THR A 4 -31.51 -19.86 30.30
CA THR A 4 -31.90 -20.81 29.23
C THR A 4 -32.59 -20.09 28.08
N VAL A 5 -33.41 -19.07 28.37
CA VAL A 5 -34.09 -18.25 27.36
C VAL A 5 -33.08 -17.41 26.59
N LYS A 6 -32.06 -16.82 27.25
CA LYS A 6 -30.98 -16.08 26.57
C LYS A 6 -30.14 -16.96 25.64
N LYS A 7 -29.83 -18.20 26.05
CA LYS A 7 -29.14 -19.18 25.16
C LYS A 7 -29.99 -19.52 23.93
N ILE A 8 -31.27 -19.72 24.07
CA ILE A 8 -32.19 -20.05 22.98
C ILE A 8 -32.31 -18.86 22.00
N ILE A 9 -32.41 -17.62 22.50
CA ILE A 9 -32.45 -16.40 21.66
C ILE A 9 -31.14 -16.22 20.93
N SER A 10 -29.98 -16.48 21.56
CA SER A 10 -28.67 -16.43 20.90
C SER A 10 -28.56 -17.47 19.78
N TYR A 11 -29.01 -18.68 19.98
CA TYR A 11 -29.04 -19.73 18.94
C TYR A 11 -29.99 -19.38 17.79
N ILE A 12 -31.15 -18.81 18.08
CA ILE A 12 -32.12 -18.40 17.04
C ILE A 12 -31.54 -17.23 16.23
N MET A 13 -30.84 -16.27 16.84
CA MET A 13 -30.23 -15.13 16.14
C MET A 13 -29.05 -15.56 15.23
N VAL A 14 -28.23 -16.51 15.66
CA VAL A 14 -27.19 -17.12 14.84
C VAL A 14 -27.80 -17.93 13.68
N CYS A 15 -28.86 -18.71 13.91
CA CYS A 15 -29.56 -19.43 12.85
C CYS A 15 -30.28 -18.52 11.85
N VAL A 16 -30.84 -17.39 12.26
CA VAL A 16 -31.48 -16.43 11.37
C VAL A 16 -30.46 -15.70 10.49
N LEU A 17 -29.27 -15.38 11.02
CA LEU A 17 -28.15 -14.85 10.23
C LEU A 17 -27.66 -15.88 9.17
N PHE A 18 -27.65 -17.16 9.49
CA PHE A 18 -27.27 -18.22 8.56
C PHE A 18 -28.35 -18.55 7.51
N LEU A 19 -29.65 -18.45 7.85
CA LEU A 19 -30.72 -18.68 6.87
C LEU A 19 -30.84 -17.56 5.82
N SER A 20 -30.38 -16.34 6.11
CA SER A 20 -30.38 -15.25 5.14
C SER A 20 -29.20 -15.33 4.15
N MET A 21 -28.21 -16.20 4.37
CA MET A 21 -27.07 -16.42 3.48
C MET A 21 -27.24 -17.61 2.52
N CYS A 22 -28.26 -18.46 2.68
CA CYS A 22 -28.58 -19.55 1.77
C CYS A 22 -29.63 -19.12 0.73
N ILE A 23 -29.25 -18.25 -0.21
CA ILE A 23 -30.00 -18.07 -1.45
C ILE A 23 -29.38 -19.06 -2.46
N PRO A 24 -30.17 -19.99 -3.04
CA PRO A 24 -29.65 -20.87 -4.09
C PRO A 24 -29.21 -20.03 -5.29
N CYS A 25 -27.96 -20.22 -5.71
CA CYS A 25 -27.42 -19.64 -6.94
C CYS A 25 -28.12 -20.33 -8.13
N GLU A 26 -29.18 -19.74 -8.64
CA GLU A 26 -29.71 -20.07 -9.96
C GLU A 26 -28.80 -19.47 -11.00
N ALA A 27 -28.31 -20.33 -11.90
CA ALA A 27 -27.46 -19.94 -13.02
C ALA A 27 -28.19 -18.93 -13.91
N ALA A 28 -27.85 -17.66 -13.78
CA ALA A 28 -28.30 -16.60 -14.68
C ALA A 28 -27.36 -16.50 -15.86
N GLN A 29 -27.94 -16.54 -17.01
CA GLN A 29 -27.35 -16.47 -18.34
C GLN A 29 -26.48 -15.22 -18.50
N THR A 30 -25.35 -15.41 -19.16
CA THR A 30 -24.44 -14.41 -19.71
C THR A 30 -25.20 -13.29 -20.44
N SER A 31 -25.26 -12.13 -19.82
CA SER A 31 -25.41 -10.86 -20.53
C SER A 31 -24.15 -10.05 -20.28
N THR A 32 -23.42 -9.75 -21.35
CA THR A 32 -22.33 -8.79 -21.37
C THR A 32 -22.87 -7.42 -20.98
N ALA A 33 -22.85 -7.12 -19.70
CA ALA A 33 -23.03 -5.77 -19.20
C ALA A 33 -21.64 -5.19 -19.00
N THR A 34 -21.30 -4.18 -19.80
CA THR A 34 -20.25 -3.23 -19.49
C THR A 34 -20.54 -2.68 -18.08
N ALA A 35 -19.68 -3.03 -17.12
CA ALA A 35 -19.74 -2.48 -15.79
C ALA A 35 -19.49 -0.96 -15.89
N SER A 36 -20.54 -0.19 -15.73
CA SER A 36 -20.43 1.25 -15.50
C SER A 36 -20.11 1.45 -14.02
N ASP A 37 -19.00 2.11 -13.72
CA ASP A 37 -18.52 2.51 -12.39
C ASP A 37 -19.43 3.52 -11.67
N ALA A 38 -20.72 3.30 -11.62
CA ALA A 38 -21.70 4.33 -11.31
C ALA A 38 -22.31 4.29 -9.90
N ASN A 39 -21.69 3.65 -8.88
CA ASN A 39 -22.44 3.52 -7.61
C ASN A 39 -21.71 3.80 -6.28
N ALA A 40 -20.44 4.20 -6.25
CA ALA A 40 -19.76 4.48 -4.97
C ALA A 40 -19.30 5.94 -4.78
N THR A 41 -19.40 6.80 -5.78
CA THR A 41 -18.77 8.14 -5.75
C THR A 41 -19.72 9.31 -5.50
N THR A 42 -20.97 9.05 -5.17
CA THR A 42 -21.95 10.13 -4.92
C THR A 42 -21.55 10.89 -3.64
N GLY A 43 -21.14 12.14 -3.80
CA GLY A 43 -20.70 13.01 -2.69
C GLY A 43 -19.19 13.19 -2.57
N PHE A 44 -18.37 12.32 -3.14
CA PHE A 44 -16.91 12.49 -3.14
C PHE A 44 -16.45 13.65 -4.04
N PRO A 45 -15.30 14.29 -3.71
CA PRO A 45 -14.74 15.34 -4.56
C PRO A 45 -14.35 14.76 -5.93
N GLN A 46 -14.51 15.60 -6.95
CA GLN A 46 -14.00 15.25 -8.28
C GLN A 46 -12.46 15.33 -8.26
N ILE A 47 -11.81 14.30 -8.74
CA ILE A 47 -10.36 14.22 -8.84
C ILE A 47 -9.92 14.10 -10.29
N THR A 48 -8.71 14.57 -10.58
CA THR A 48 -8.11 14.59 -11.93
C THR A 48 -7.36 13.31 -12.24
N SER A 49 -6.70 12.68 -11.25
CA SER A 49 -5.99 11.42 -11.43
C SER A 49 -6.86 10.38 -12.13
N THR A 50 -6.27 9.63 -13.06
CA THR A 50 -6.97 8.63 -13.88
C THR A 50 -7.53 7.50 -13.02
N SER A 51 -6.75 7.02 -12.05
CA SER A 51 -7.16 6.00 -11.08
C SER A 51 -6.86 6.46 -9.66
N ALA A 52 -7.73 6.09 -8.73
CA ALA A 52 -7.49 6.32 -7.31
C ALA A 52 -8.23 5.30 -6.43
N ILE A 53 -7.73 5.15 -5.21
CA ILE A 53 -8.38 4.37 -4.15
C ILE A 53 -8.10 4.99 -2.79
N ILE A 54 -9.10 4.96 -1.89
CA ILE A 54 -8.91 5.09 -0.44
C ILE A 54 -9.28 3.77 0.19
N MET A 55 -8.32 3.21 0.93
CA MET A 55 -8.47 1.96 1.66
C MET A 55 -8.16 2.18 3.13
N ASP A 56 -8.97 1.62 4.03
CA ASP A 56 -8.61 1.53 5.44
C ASP A 56 -7.44 0.56 5.61
N ALA A 57 -6.34 1.03 6.22
CA ALA A 57 -5.10 0.28 6.32
C ALA A 57 -5.20 -0.95 7.24
N GLN A 58 -6.12 -0.95 8.20
CA GLN A 58 -6.27 -2.05 9.16
C GLN A 58 -7.17 -3.14 8.57
N SER A 59 -8.39 -2.80 8.17
CA SER A 59 -9.37 -3.76 7.66
C SER A 59 -9.16 -4.13 6.19
N GLY A 60 -8.60 -3.22 5.38
CA GLY A 60 -8.56 -3.34 3.92
C GLY A 60 -9.88 -2.95 3.24
N GLN A 61 -10.82 -2.34 3.98
CA GLN A 61 -12.07 -1.86 3.43
C GLN A 61 -11.81 -0.73 2.44
N ILE A 62 -12.41 -0.83 1.25
CA ILE A 62 -12.40 0.23 0.24
C ILE A 62 -13.47 1.24 0.62
N ILE A 63 -13.06 2.50 0.77
CA ILE A 63 -13.96 3.62 1.11
C ILE A 63 -14.26 4.44 -0.16
N TYR A 64 -13.30 4.55 -1.05
CA TYR A 64 -13.43 5.22 -2.34
C TYR A 64 -12.61 4.50 -3.40
N GLU A 65 -13.14 4.44 -4.60
CA GLU A 65 -12.38 3.98 -5.76
C GLU A 65 -12.82 4.67 -7.05
N LYS A 66 -11.85 4.87 -7.94
CA LYS A 66 -12.03 5.35 -9.31
C LYS A 66 -11.07 4.57 -10.19
N ASN A 67 -11.58 3.78 -11.14
CA ASN A 67 -10.75 2.97 -12.05
C ASN A 67 -9.64 2.19 -11.32
N SER A 68 -9.88 1.76 -10.08
CA SER A 68 -8.85 1.25 -9.16
C SER A 68 -8.19 -0.03 -9.65
N HIS A 69 -8.84 -0.80 -10.52
CA HIS A 69 -8.36 -2.05 -11.12
C HIS A 69 -7.82 -1.88 -12.55
N THR A 70 -7.72 -0.64 -13.04
CA THR A 70 -7.13 -0.38 -14.36
C THR A 70 -5.62 -0.45 -14.28
N ARG A 71 -4.98 -1.27 -15.13
CA ARG A 71 -3.53 -1.37 -15.24
C ARG A 71 -2.93 -0.05 -15.68
N GLN A 72 -1.90 0.38 -14.98
CA GLN A 72 -1.11 1.57 -15.26
C GLN A 72 0.35 1.34 -14.89
N TYR A 73 1.23 2.20 -15.37
CA TYR A 73 2.64 2.18 -15.02
C TYR A 73 2.82 2.80 -13.62
N PRO A 74 3.48 2.09 -12.69
CA PRO A 74 3.63 2.58 -11.31
C PRO A 74 4.66 3.70 -11.18
N ALA A 75 5.63 3.79 -12.07
CA ALA A 75 6.82 4.58 -11.82
C ALA A 75 7.45 4.22 -10.44
N SER A 76 8.00 5.20 -9.74
CA SER A 76 8.76 4.96 -8.49
C SER A 76 7.92 4.55 -7.28
N ILE A 77 6.59 4.45 -7.35
CA ILE A 77 5.83 3.82 -6.26
C ILE A 77 6.12 2.31 -6.16
N THR A 78 6.70 1.70 -7.21
CA THR A 78 7.33 0.36 -7.19
C THR A 78 8.26 0.16 -5.98
N LYS A 79 8.96 1.21 -5.57
CA LYS A 79 9.95 1.16 -4.48
C LYS A 79 9.35 0.87 -3.10
N ILE A 80 8.03 0.94 -2.95
CA ILE A 80 7.33 0.44 -1.76
C ILE A 80 7.55 -1.06 -1.63
N MET A 81 7.35 -1.83 -2.72
CA MET A 81 7.62 -3.26 -2.72
C MET A 81 9.11 -3.55 -2.48
N THR A 82 9.99 -2.79 -3.13
CA THR A 82 11.44 -2.95 -2.97
C THR A 82 11.88 -2.74 -1.53
N ALA A 83 11.46 -1.65 -0.89
CA ALA A 83 11.79 -1.36 0.50
C ALA A 83 11.17 -2.39 1.46
N TYR A 84 9.92 -2.78 1.24
CA TYR A 84 9.26 -3.81 2.04
C TYR A 84 10.02 -5.14 1.99
N LEU A 85 10.40 -5.60 0.80
CA LEU A 85 11.14 -6.85 0.65
C LEU A 85 12.56 -6.79 1.21
N ALA A 86 13.24 -5.65 1.07
CA ALA A 86 14.55 -5.45 1.68
C ALA A 86 14.49 -5.52 3.20
N ILE A 87 13.48 -4.93 3.82
CA ILE A 87 13.27 -4.97 5.27
C ILE A 87 12.88 -6.36 5.75
N LYS A 88 12.08 -7.08 4.97
CA LYS A 88 11.59 -8.42 5.32
C LYS A 88 12.65 -9.51 5.18
N ASN A 89 13.49 -9.43 4.16
CA ASN A 89 14.38 -10.51 3.75
C ASN A 89 15.89 -10.15 3.84
N GLY A 90 16.23 -8.87 3.95
CA GLY A 90 17.60 -8.38 4.00
C GLY A 90 18.14 -8.22 5.42
N ASP A 91 19.46 -8.07 5.53
CA ASP A 91 20.13 -7.63 6.76
C ASP A 91 20.36 -6.12 6.69
N LEU A 92 19.63 -5.36 7.53
CA LEU A 92 19.71 -3.90 7.57
C LEU A 92 21.08 -3.36 8.01
N ASN A 93 21.91 -4.21 8.64
CA ASN A 93 23.27 -3.85 9.04
C ASN A 93 24.31 -4.23 7.98
N SER A 94 23.92 -4.87 6.88
CA SER A 94 24.85 -5.25 5.82
C SER A 94 25.37 -4.02 5.07
N THR A 95 26.57 -4.15 4.51
CA THR A 95 27.14 -3.20 3.57
C THR A 95 26.80 -3.63 2.14
N ILE A 96 26.31 -2.69 1.34
CA ILE A 96 26.09 -2.86 -0.08
C ILE A 96 27.29 -2.27 -0.82
N THR A 97 27.90 -3.05 -1.70
CA THR A 97 28.88 -2.55 -2.67
C THR A 97 28.18 -2.34 -4.00
N MET A 98 28.24 -1.13 -4.53
CA MET A 98 27.59 -0.78 -5.80
C MET A 98 28.21 -1.54 -6.97
N SER A 99 27.40 -2.34 -7.65
CA SER A 99 27.81 -3.05 -8.86
C SER A 99 27.84 -2.12 -10.09
N ASP A 100 28.58 -2.54 -11.12
CA ASP A 100 28.55 -1.89 -12.43
C ASP A 100 27.12 -1.84 -13.01
N ALA A 101 26.36 -2.93 -12.86
CA ALA A 101 24.99 -3.03 -13.31
C ALA A 101 24.06 -2.05 -12.58
N ALA A 102 24.17 -1.93 -11.26
CA ALA A 102 23.34 -1.00 -10.49
C ALA A 102 23.59 0.46 -10.86
N VAL A 103 24.86 0.83 -11.12
CA VAL A 103 25.24 2.21 -11.44
C VAL A 103 24.93 2.58 -12.91
N TRP A 104 25.27 1.70 -13.85
CA TRP A 104 25.17 2.00 -15.28
C TRP A 104 23.94 1.37 -15.95
N GLY A 105 23.26 0.44 -15.29
CA GLY A 105 22.03 -0.16 -15.80
C GLY A 105 20.78 0.73 -15.67
N ILE A 106 20.89 1.89 -15.02
CA ILE A 106 19.83 2.89 -14.94
C ILE A 106 20.07 4.05 -15.92
N ASP A 107 18.99 4.75 -16.34
CA ASP A 107 19.13 6.04 -16.98
C ASP A 107 19.65 7.07 -15.98
N ARG A 108 20.84 7.61 -16.20
CA ARG A 108 21.49 8.62 -15.34
C ARG A 108 20.81 9.99 -15.37
N ASN A 109 19.83 10.22 -16.23
CA ASN A 109 18.94 11.36 -16.15
C ASN A 109 17.74 11.13 -15.22
N SER A 110 17.56 9.89 -14.75
CA SER A 110 16.53 9.54 -13.76
C SER A 110 17.00 9.82 -12.33
N SER A 111 16.12 9.59 -11.34
CA SER A 111 16.45 9.85 -9.92
C SER A 111 17.59 8.95 -9.42
N HIS A 112 18.66 9.58 -8.92
CA HIS A 112 19.80 8.89 -8.28
C HIS A 112 20.49 9.81 -7.25
N ILE A 113 21.36 9.28 -6.41
CA ILE A 113 22.17 10.02 -5.43
C ILE A 113 23.66 10.03 -5.79
N ALA A 114 23.99 9.73 -7.04
CA ALA A 114 25.34 9.71 -7.60
C ALA A 114 26.29 8.73 -6.86
N LEU A 115 25.83 7.50 -6.64
CA LEU A 115 26.71 6.43 -6.20
C LEU A 115 27.58 5.94 -7.38
N ASP A 116 28.83 5.59 -7.09
CA ASP A 116 29.79 5.11 -8.06
C ASP A 116 30.03 3.58 -7.93
N VAL A 117 30.54 2.96 -9.00
CA VAL A 117 30.88 1.52 -9.00
C VAL A 117 31.93 1.24 -7.93
N GLY A 118 31.68 0.25 -7.06
CA GLY A 118 32.57 -0.10 -5.95
C GLY A 118 32.39 0.80 -4.72
N GLU A 119 31.49 1.78 -4.76
CA GLU A 119 31.14 2.55 -3.57
C GLU A 119 30.35 1.68 -2.60
N GLU A 120 30.64 1.84 -1.31
CA GLU A 120 30.06 1.08 -0.22
C GLU A 120 29.15 1.96 0.64
N ILE A 121 27.88 1.56 0.80
CA ILE A 121 26.93 2.17 1.73
C ILE A 121 26.22 1.12 2.56
N SER A 122 25.67 1.50 3.70
CA SER A 122 24.84 0.58 4.48
C SER A 122 23.52 0.28 3.77
N MET A 123 22.93 -0.91 4.01
CA MET A 123 21.56 -1.24 3.57
C MET A 123 20.58 -0.19 4.09
N SER A 124 20.75 0.31 5.30
CA SER A 124 19.94 1.36 5.89
C SER A 124 20.01 2.67 5.08
N ASP A 125 21.23 3.12 4.73
CA ASP A 125 21.40 4.34 3.90
C ASP A 125 20.81 4.17 2.51
N ALA A 126 20.94 2.99 1.91
CA ALA A 126 20.33 2.67 0.63
C ALA A 126 18.80 2.74 0.69
N LEU A 127 18.19 2.25 1.78
CA LEU A 127 16.74 2.36 1.99
C LEU A 127 16.27 3.81 2.15
N TYR A 128 17.01 4.65 2.88
CA TYR A 128 16.73 6.09 2.93
C TYR A 128 16.87 6.75 1.56
N ALA A 129 17.91 6.39 0.79
CA ALA A 129 18.08 6.91 -0.57
C ALA A 129 16.90 6.52 -1.49
N VAL A 130 16.40 5.30 -1.37
CA VAL A 130 15.24 4.78 -2.11
C VAL A 130 13.95 5.51 -1.72
N MET A 131 13.70 5.71 -0.43
CA MET A 131 12.44 6.27 0.05
C MET A 131 12.40 7.80 -0.07
N LEU A 132 13.48 8.51 0.24
CA LEU A 132 13.53 9.97 0.23
C LEU A 132 13.80 10.53 -1.16
N MET A 133 14.89 10.06 -1.81
CA MET A 133 15.38 10.60 -3.08
C MET A 133 14.96 9.77 -4.29
N SER A 134 14.27 8.65 -4.05
CA SER A 134 13.88 7.74 -5.14
C SER A 134 15.06 7.17 -5.94
N ALA A 135 16.23 6.98 -5.30
CA ALA A 135 17.47 6.55 -5.94
C ALA A 135 17.31 5.20 -6.66
N ASN A 136 17.44 5.21 -8.00
CA ASN A 136 17.20 4.04 -8.84
C ASN A 136 18.36 3.04 -8.74
N GLU A 137 19.60 3.52 -8.70
CA GLU A 137 20.78 2.70 -8.52
C GLU A 137 20.80 2.00 -7.15
N ALA A 138 20.35 2.70 -6.10
CA ALA A 138 20.24 2.12 -4.77
C ALA A 138 19.16 1.03 -4.72
N ALA A 139 18.03 1.22 -5.41
CA ALA A 139 16.99 0.19 -5.51
C ALA A 139 17.47 -1.07 -6.23
N TRP A 140 18.28 -0.90 -7.28
CA TRP A 140 18.93 -2.01 -7.98
C TRP A 140 19.91 -2.75 -7.07
N ALA A 141 20.81 -2.02 -6.41
CA ALA A 141 21.82 -2.59 -5.51
C ALA A 141 21.18 -3.32 -4.31
N ILE A 142 20.08 -2.80 -3.77
CA ILE A 142 19.24 -3.51 -2.78
C ILE A 142 18.76 -4.84 -3.33
N ALA A 143 18.24 -4.86 -4.56
CA ALA A 143 17.75 -6.09 -5.19
C ALA A 143 18.86 -7.15 -5.31
N GLU A 144 20.06 -6.76 -5.77
CA GLU A 144 21.22 -7.65 -5.84
C GLU A 144 21.64 -8.16 -4.46
N GLN A 145 21.68 -7.29 -3.46
CA GLN A 145 22.08 -7.64 -2.09
C GLN A 145 21.09 -8.63 -1.44
N VAL A 146 19.79 -8.45 -1.66
CA VAL A 146 18.75 -9.29 -1.01
C VAL A 146 18.59 -10.64 -1.69
N SER A 147 18.69 -10.71 -3.02
CA SER A 147 18.34 -11.90 -3.79
C SER A 147 19.49 -12.43 -4.66
N GLY A 148 20.67 -11.82 -4.60
CA GLY A 148 21.85 -12.21 -5.37
C GLY A 148 21.84 -11.72 -6.82
N SER A 149 20.68 -11.32 -7.36
CA SER A 149 20.55 -10.69 -8.68
C SER A 149 19.23 -9.89 -8.79
N LEU A 150 19.17 -8.99 -9.76
CA LEU A 150 17.94 -8.25 -10.07
C LEU A 150 16.81 -9.19 -10.48
N GLU A 151 17.10 -10.20 -11.31
CA GLU A 151 16.12 -11.17 -11.82
C GLU A 151 15.47 -11.96 -10.68
N ASN A 152 16.27 -12.46 -9.74
CA ASN A 152 15.75 -13.17 -8.57
C ASN A 152 14.90 -12.27 -7.67
N PHE A 153 15.29 -11.00 -7.54
CA PHE A 153 14.52 -10.03 -6.76
C PHE A 153 13.19 -9.69 -7.43
N VAL A 154 13.19 -9.51 -8.75
CA VAL A 154 11.97 -9.31 -9.55
C VAL A 154 11.02 -10.51 -9.42
N GLN A 155 11.56 -11.74 -9.45
CA GLN A 155 10.74 -12.93 -9.19
C GLN A 155 10.13 -12.87 -7.78
N LEU A 156 10.93 -12.52 -6.76
CA LEU A 156 10.44 -12.35 -5.38
C LEU A 156 9.35 -11.27 -5.28
N MET A 157 9.50 -10.15 -5.99
CA MET A 157 8.46 -9.10 -6.06
C MET A 157 7.15 -9.63 -6.62
N ASN A 158 7.19 -10.37 -7.74
CA ASN A 158 6.01 -10.91 -8.39
C ASN A 158 5.34 -12.01 -7.54
N ASP A 159 6.12 -12.93 -6.96
CA ASP A 159 5.60 -13.96 -6.06
C ASP A 159 4.93 -13.34 -4.83
N THR A 160 5.53 -12.28 -4.28
CA THR A 160 4.96 -11.54 -3.16
C THR A 160 3.66 -10.86 -3.56
N ALA A 161 3.63 -10.14 -4.69
CA ALA A 161 2.42 -9.49 -5.18
C ALA A 161 1.29 -10.53 -5.37
N GLN A 162 1.58 -11.68 -5.97
CA GLN A 162 0.62 -12.76 -6.12
C GLN A 162 0.11 -13.26 -4.76
N SER A 163 1.00 -13.46 -3.78
CA SER A 163 0.64 -13.93 -2.44
C SER A 163 -0.25 -12.94 -1.66
N LEU A 164 -0.12 -11.64 -1.96
CA LEU A 164 -0.95 -10.58 -1.40
C LEU A 164 -2.31 -10.43 -2.12
N GLY A 165 -2.56 -11.22 -3.16
CA GLY A 165 -3.81 -11.18 -3.93
C GLY A 165 -3.83 -10.14 -5.06
N CYS A 166 -2.68 -9.54 -5.39
CA CYS A 166 -2.54 -8.66 -6.54
C CYS A 166 -2.75 -9.45 -7.85
N LYS A 167 -3.73 -9.07 -8.64
CA LYS A 167 -4.12 -9.81 -9.85
C LYS A 167 -3.62 -9.14 -11.14
N ASP A 168 -3.40 -7.85 -11.07
CA ASP A 168 -3.06 -7.00 -12.20
C ASP A 168 -1.75 -6.23 -11.97
N THR A 169 -0.78 -6.92 -11.35
CA THR A 169 0.56 -6.39 -11.08
C THR A 169 1.63 -7.31 -11.68
N HIS A 170 2.58 -6.71 -12.37
CA HIS A 170 3.77 -7.37 -12.86
C HIS A 170 4.95 -6.41 -12.79
N PHE A 171 5.98 -6.80 -12.05
CA PHE A 171 7.22 -6.06 -11.92
C PHE A 171 8.27 -6.64 -12.84
N THR A 172 9.06 -5.76 -13.50
CA THR A 172 10.22 -6.12 -14.33
C THR A 172 11.52 -5.57 -13.77
N ASN A 173 11.43 -4.65 -12.80
CA ASN A 173 12.58 -4.05 -12.14
C ASN A 173 12.24 -3.59 -10.72
N ALA A 174 13.26 -3.24 -9.94
CA ALA A 174 13.13 -2.83 -8.54
C ALA A 174 12.92 -1.32 -8.34
N ASN A 175 13.04 -0.51 -9.39
CA ASN A 175 13.08 0.96 -9.27
C ASN A 175 11.87 1.68 -9.89
N GLY A 176 11.11 1.00 -10.77
CA GLY A 176 9.94 1.56 -11.44
C GLY A 176 10.28 2.39 -12.68
N LEU A 177 11.48 2.26 -13.24
CA LEU A 177 11.77 2.78 -14.58
C LEU A 177 10.85 2.10 -15.59
N HIS A 178 10.47 2.85 -16.63
CA HIS A 178 9.49 2.40 -17.59
C HIS A 178 9.92 1.11 -18.30
N ASP A 179 8.98 0.18 -18.36
CA ASP A 179 9.00 -1.02 -19.18
C ASP A 179 7.54 -1.36 -19.50
N PRO A 180 7.21 -1.70 -20.76
CA PRO A 180 5.82 -2.00 -21.16
C PRO A 180 5.16 -3.11 -20.35
N ASP A 181 5.96 -4.04 -19.80
CA ASP A 181 5.49 -5.15 -18.97
C ASP A 181 5.54 -4.84 -17.47
N HIS A 182 5.96 -3.63 -17.06
CA HIS A 182 6.02 -3.18 -15.68
C HIS A 182 4.75 -2.40 -15.33
N TYR A 183 3.72 -3.06 -14.83
CA TYR A 183 2.42 -2.46 -14.54
C TYR A 183 1.85 -2.89 -13.21
N THR A 184 0.91 -2.11 -12.72
CA THR A 184 0.13 -2.37 -11.49
C THR A 184 -1.25 -1.70 -11.59
N THR A 185 -2.00 -1.74 -10.50
CA THR A 185 -3.26 -1.01 -10.33
C THR A 185 -3.24 -0.22 -9.02
N ALA A 186 -4.11 0.77 -8.88
CA ALA A 186 -4.24 1.50 -7.61
C ALA A 186 -4.68 0.57 -6.47
N TYR A 187 -5.53 -0.41 -6.76
CA TYR A 187 -5.96 -1.43 -5.81
C TYR A 187 -4.80 -2.32 -5.36
N ASP A 188 -4.03 -2.86 -6.30
CA ASP A 188 -2.90 -3.75 -5.97
C ASP A 188 -1.82 -3.00 -5.18
N MET A 189 -1.54 -1.74 -5.54
CA MET A 189 -0.61 -0.90 -4.75
C MET A 189 -1.12 -0.60 -3.35
N ALA A 190 -2.44 -0.47 -3.16
CA ALA A 190 -3.01 -0.33 -1.83
C ALA A 190 -2.84 -1.61 -1.00
N LEU A 191 -3.00 -2.80 -1.59
CA LEU A 191 -2.74 -4.09 -0.94
C LEU A 191 -1.27 -4.23 -0.53
N ILE A 192 -0.34 -3.93 -1.44
CA ILE A 192 1.11 -3.95 -1.17
C ILE A 192 1.46 -2.98 -0.04
N THR A 193 0.90 -1.77 -0.07
CA THR A 193 1.14 -0.76 0.95
C THR A 193 0.58 -1.17 2.30
N LYS A 194 -0.64 -1.73 2.32
CA LYS A 194 -1.26 -2.26 3.54
C LYS A 194 -0.36 -3.28 4.22
N GLU A 195 0.17 -4.23 3.46
CA GLU A 195 1.11 -5.22 3.98
C GLU A 195 2.41 -4.58 4.47
N ALA A 196 3.00 -3.65 3.70
CA ALA A 196 4.23 -2.95 4.08
C ALA A 196 4.07 -2.16 5.40
N LEU A 197 2.90 -1.57 5.62
CA LEU A 197 2.56 -0.84 6.85
C LEU A 197 2.43 -1.71 8.10
N THR A 198 2.37 -3.03 7.99
CA THR A 198 2.46 -3.94 9.14
C THR A 198 3.86 -3.89 9.77
N SER A 199 4.89 -3.58 8.99
CA SER A 199 6.26 -3.41 9.45
C SER A 199 6.48 -2.02 10.06
N LYS A 200 6.83 -1.97 11.37
CA LYS A 200 7.24 -0.74 12.04
C LYS A 200 8.47 -0.13 11.36
N THR A 201 9.43 -0.95 11.00
CA THR A 201 10.66 -0.52 10.33
C THR A 201 10.37 0.11 8.97
N PHE A 202 9.45 -0.47 8.17
CA PHE A 202 9.05 0.17 6.92
C PHE A 202 8.45 1.56 7.16
N ARG A 203 7.56 1.70 8.16
CA ARG A 203 6.99 3.00 8.51
C ARG A 203 8.07 4.02 8.89
N GLU A 204 9.08 3.62 9.66
CA GLU A 204 10.21 4.48 10.04
C GLU A 204 10.95 5.03 8.82
N TYR A 205 11.35 4.19 7.86
CA TYR A 205 12.03 4.64 6.64
C TYR A 205 11.14 5.53 5.76
N ALA A 206 9.87 5.19 5.64
CA ALA A 206 8.94 5.87 4.74
C ALA A 206 8.34 7.17 5.32
N SER A 207 8.45 7.39 6.64
CA SER A 207 8.03 8.61 7.32
C SER A 207 9.15 9.63 7.51
N GLU A 208 10.41 9.25 7.23
CA GLU A 208 11.55 10.14 7.42
C GLU A 208 11.53 11.29 6.39
N THR A 209 11.90 12.48 6.84
CA THR A 209 11.91 13.67 5.98
C THR A 209 13.31 14.13 5.60
N TYR A 210 14.34 13.69 6.33
CA TYR A 210 15.72 14.06 6.12
C TYR A 210 16.66 12.97 6.63
N HIS A 211 17.72 12.68 5.87
CA HIS A 211 18.75 11.73 6.27
C HIS A 211 20.12 12.15 5.72
N GLU A 212 21.19 11.84 6.46
CA GLU A 212 22.57 12.10 6.06
C GLU A 212 23.30 10.78 5.84
N ILE A 213 23.83 10.57 4.63
CA ILE A 213 24.76 9.51 4.36
C ILE A 213 26.19 10.04 4.62
N PRO A 214 26.93 9.47 5.57
CA PRO A 214 28.29 9.91 5.85
C PRO A 214 29.22 9.69 4.67
N PRO A 215 30.46 10.25 4.69
CA PRO A 215 31.48 9.90 3.72
C PRO A 215 31.65 8.39 3.55
N THR A 216 31.87 7.96 2.31
CA THR A 216 32.02 6.55 1.94
C THR A 216 33.49 6.22 1.64
N ASN A 217 33.76 4.99 1.23
CA ASN A 217 35.10 4.58 0.75
C ASN A 217 35.54 5.34 -0.52
N MET A 218 34.61 5.96 -1.27
CA MET A 218 34.91 6.64 -2.55
C MET A 218 34.53 8.13 -2.57
N ASN A 219 33.65 8.57 -1.68
CA ASN A 219 33.24 9.97 -1.58
C ASN A 219 33.49 10.51 -0.17
N ASN A 220 34.27 11.60 -0.09
CA ASN A 220 34.61 12.25 1.19
C ASN A 220 33.54 13.27 1.65
N GLU A 221 32.46 13.46 0.90
CA GLU A 221 31.39 14.39 1.22
C GLU A 221 30.18 13.66 1.78
N THR A 222 29.52 14.28 2.77
CA THR A 222 28.21 13.82 3.26
C THR A 222 27.13 14.10 2.20
N ARG A 223 26.28 13.11 1.92
CA ARG A 223 25.09 13.29 1.09
C ARG A 223 23.88 13.62 1.97
N TYR A 224 23.20 14.69 1.64
CA TYR A 224 22.01 15.16 2.33
C TYR A 224 20.75 14.77 1.54
N LEU A 225 19.95 13.89 2.10
CA LEU A 225 18.74 13.38 1.50
C LEU A 225 17.52 14.09 2.06
N THR A 226 16.62 14.55 1.20
CA THR A 226 15.38 15.21 1.61
C THR A 226 14.18 14.49 0.98
N GLN A 227 13.10 14.37 1.74
CA GLN A 227 11.87 13.71 1.31
C GLN A 227 11.27 14.38 0.05
N GLY A 228 10.98 13.56 -0.98
CA GLY A 228 10.33 14.00 -2.21
C GLY A 228 8.81 14.18 -2.10
N ASN A 229 8.17 13.59 -1.09
CA ASN A 229 6.74 13.74 -0.86
C ASN A 229 6.43 15.06 -0.15
N ARG A 230 5.92 16.04 -0.91
CA ARG A 230 5.65 17.38 -0.40
C ARG A 230 4.52 17.46 0.63
N MET A 231 3.67 16.43 0.73
CA MET A 231 2.64 16.35 1.78
C MET A 231 3.23 16.18 3.18
N MET A 232 4.49 15.75 3.29
CA MET A 232 5.20 15.55 4.55
C MET A 232 6.04 16.77 4.98
N LEU A 233 6.27 17.73 4.09
CA LEU A 233 7.16 18.87 4.33
C LEU A 233 6.37 20.09 4.83
N SER A 234 6.60 20.51 6.07
CA SER A 234 5.85 21.60 6.73
C SER A 234 5.97 22.95 6.04
N ASN A 235 6.98 23.16 5.19
CA ASN A 235 7.19 24.36 4.38
C ASN A 235 6.56 24.26 2.98
N SER A 236 5.90 23.15 2.67
CA SER A 236 5.24 22.93 1.37
C SER A 236 3.80 23.46 1.39
N GLU A 237 3.34 23.98 0.26
CA GLU A 237 1.93 24.32 0.04
C GLU A 237 0.98 23.10 0.06
N TYR A 238 1.53 21.88 -0.12
CA TYR A 238 0.79 20.62 -0.06
C TYR A 238 0.91 19.94 1.30
N TYR A 239 1.49 20.60 2.31
CA TYR A 239 1.66 19.99 3.62
C TYR A 239 0.33 19.52 4.21
N TYR A 240 0.28 18.25 4.58
CA TYR A 240 -0.91 17.63 5.16
C TYR A 240 -0.55 17.03 6.54
N PRO A 241 -0.94 17.67 7.65
CA PRO A 241 -0.50 17.28 8.99
C PRO A 241 -0.82 15.84 9.38
N ALA A 242 -1.87 15.26 8.80
CA ALA A 242 -2.24 13.86 9.05
C ALA A 242 -1.41 12.85 8.24
N CYS A 243 -0.66 13.30 7.22
CA CYS A 243 0.18 12.43 6.40
C CYS A 243 1.33 11.86 7.24
N GLN A 244 1.43 10.53 7.26
CA GLN A 244 2.44 9.79 8.04
C GLN A 244 3.57 9.24 7.18
N GLY A 245 3.40 9.22 5.87
CA GLY A 245 4.41 8.70 4.96
C GLY A 245 3.88 8.52 3.55
N GLY A 246 4.77 8.08 2.65
CA GLY A 246 4.38 7.80 1.27
C GLY A 246 5.55 7.71 0.29
N LYS A 247 5.20 7.50 -0.96
CA LYS A 247 6.16 7.46 -2.08
C LYS A 247 5.55 8.10 -3.32
N THR A 248 6.31 9.01 -3.93
CA THR A 248 5.99 9.63 -5.21
C THR A 248 6.58 8.85 -6.36
N GLY A 249 5.99 8.95 -7.54
CA GLY A 249 6.54 8.45 -8.78
C GLY A 249 6.18 9.35 -9.97
N TYR A 250 7.01 9.35 -10.97
CA TYR A 250 6.78 9.99 -12.26
C TYR A 250 7.63 9.35 -13.35
N THR A 251 7.03 9.05 -14.47
CA THR A 251 7.66 8.88 -15.78
C THR A 251 6.74 9.51 -16.81
N ASP A 252 7.25 9.80 -18.00
CA ASP A 252 6.40 10.39 -19.06
C ASP A 252 5.22 9.48 -19.43
N ASP A 253 5.42 8.16 -19.37
CA ASP A 253 4.37 7.16 -19.67
C ASP A 253 3.39 6.95 -18.52
N ALA A 254 3.82 7.06 -17.26
CA ALA A 254 2.99 6.87 -16.08
C ALA A 254 2.18 8.13 -15.71
N GLY A 255 2.69 9.30 -16.08
CA GLY A 255 2.29 10.54 -15.44
C GLY A 255 2.69 10.55 -13.96
N GLY A 256 2.04 11.38 -13.17
CA GLY A 256 2.22 11.41 -11.72
C GLY A 256 1.57 10.20 -11.05
N THR A 257 2.29 9.57 -10.11
CA THR A 257 1.80 8.51 -9.24
C THR A 257 2.16 8.81 -7.79
N LEU A 258 1.27 8.48 -6.87
CA LEU A 258 1.48 8.72 -5.44
C LEU A 258 0.81 7.64 -4.61
N VAL A 259 1.54 7.13 -3.64
CA VAL A 259 1.00 6.38 -2.51
C VAL A 259 1.29 7.16 -1.25
N VAL A 260 0.27 7.48 -0.48
CA VAL A 260 0.39 8.12 0.82
C VAL A 260 -0.53 7.45 1.81
N TRP A 261 -0.18 7.51 3.10
CA TRP A 261 -1.11 7.15 4.16
C TRP A 261 -1.19 8.27 5.19
N ALA A 262 -2.35 8.36 5.80
CA ALA A 262 -2.66 9.40 6.77
C ALA A 262 -3.41 8.82 7.97
N GLU A 263 -3.17 9.40 9.15
CA GLU A 263 -3.81 9.00 10.40
C GLU A 263 -4.52 10.17 11.04
N LYS A 264 -5.82 10.02 11.30
CA LYS A 264 -6.64 11.01 11.98
C LYS A 264 -7.92 10.34 12.51
N ASN A 265 -8.41 10.76 13.68
CA ASN A 265 -9.68 10.29 14.25
C ASN A 265 -9.76 8.76 14.36
N ASP A 266 -8.69 8.11 14.82
CA ASP A 266 -8.55 6.65 14.95
C ASP A 266 -8.70 5.87 13.63
N MET A 267 -8.65 6.55 12.48
CA MET A 267 -8.58 5.95 11.16
C MET A 267 -7.16 6.05 10.60
N GLN A 268 -6.68 4.97 10.01
CA GLN A 268 -5.46 4.93 9.20
C GLN A 268 -5.84 4.60 7.76
N LEU A 269 -5.66 5.57 6.87
CA LEU A 269 -6.09 5.47 5.48
C LEU A 269 -4.91 5.44 4.52
N ILE A 270 -4.96 4.54 3.55
CA ILE A 270 -4.07 4.51 2.39
C ILE A 270 -4.76 5.18 1.22
N CYS A 271 -4.11 6.15 0.58
CA CYS A 271 -4.53 6.74 -0.68
C CYS A 271 -3.52 6.42 -1.77
N VAL A 272 -3.99 5.87 -2.88
CA VAL A 272 -3.19 5.70 -4.09
C VAL A 272 -3.84 6.50 -5.21
N THR A 273 -3.07 7.35 -5.88
CA THR A 273 -3.46 8.08 -7.09
C THR A 273 -2.47 7.78 -8.21
N MET A 274 -2.97 7.52 -9.42
CA MET A 274 -2.17 7.15 -10.58
C MET A 274 -2.68 7.84 -11.85
N GLY A 275 -1.75 8.06 -12.81
CA GLY A 275 -2.08 8.69 -14.08
C GLY A 275 -2.52 10.14 -13.94
N ALA A 276 -1.97 10.87 -12.98
CA ALA A 276 -2.16 12.31 -12.88
C ALA A 276 -1.28 13.04 -13.90
N PRO A 277 -1.69 14.22 -14.40
CA PRO A 277 -0.88 15.00 -15.34
C PRO A 277 0.46 15.43 -14.74
N ASP A 278 0.52 15.59 -13.43
CA ASP A 278 1.72 15.97 -12.67
C ASP A 278 1.62 15.57 -11.19
N ASN A 279 2.72 15.71 -10.46
CA ASN A 279 2.76 15.39 -9.02
C ASN A 279 1.94 16.37 -8.17
N ALA A 280 1.76 17.62 -8.58
CA ALA A 280 0.94 18.61 -7.86
C ALA A 280 -0.52 18.17 -7.81
N THR A 281 -1.02 17.63 -8.91
CA THR A 281 -2.35 17.06 -9.03
C THR A 281 -2.54 15.87 -8.09
N ASN A 282 -1.55 14.96 -7.97
CA ASN A 282 -1.62 13.85 -7.02
C ASN A 282 -1.79 14.34 -5.57
N TYR A 283 -1.06 15.39 -5.18
CA TYR A 283 -1.18 15.95 -3.82
C TYR A 283 -2.57 16.54 -3.58
N THR A 284 -3.06 17.37 -4.52
CA THR A 284 -4.38 18.00 -4.37
C THR A 284 -5.51 16.99 -4.35
N ASP A 285 -5.47 15.97 -5.22
CA ASP A 285 -6.45 14.90 -5.26
C ASP A 285 -6.43 14.08 -3.96
N SER A 286 -5.25 13.68 -3.49
CA SER A 286 -5.11 12.91 -2.24
C SER A 286 -5.59 13.69 -1.01
N ILE A 287 -5.26 15.00 -0.91
CA ILE A 287 -5.73 15.86 0.17
C ILE A 287 -7.26 16.01 0.14
N ALA A 288 -7.84 16.18 -1.04
CA ALA A 288 -9.28 16.29 -1.19
C ALA A 288 -10.00 15.00 -0.74
N LEU A 289 -9.49 13.85 -1.15
CA LEU A 289 -10.04 12.54 -0.76
C LEU A 289 -9.89 12.30 0.75
N PHE A 290 -8.71 12.52 1.35
CA PHE A 290 -8.52 12.38 2.78
C PHE A 290 -9.43 13.31 3.58
N ASN A 291 -9.53 14.58 3.20
CA ASN A 291 -10.40 15.53 3.88
C ASN A 291 -11.86 15.09 3.83
N TYR A 292 -12.31 14.58 2.68
CA TYR A 292 -13.68 14.08 2.57
C TYR A 292 -13.92 12.91 3.52
N VAL A 293 -13.03 11.89 3.49
CA VAL A 293 -13.19 10.70 4.33
C VAL A 293 -13.11 11.07 5.82
N PHE A 294 -12.07 11.78 6.26
CA PHE A 294 -11.91 12.14 7.68
C PHE A 294 -13.00 13.06 8.24
N ASN A 295 -13.75 13.77 7.38
CA ASN A 295 -14.85 14.62 7.81
C ASN A 295 -16.21 13.94 7.78
N ASN A 296 -16.38 12.86 7.01
CA ASN A 296 -17.66 12.22 6.81
C ASN A 296 -17.73 10.77 7.31
N TYR A 297 -16.59 10.17 7.67
CA TYR A 297 -16.50 8.79 8.14
C TYR A 297 -15.84 8.70 9.51
N SER A 298 -16.18 7.67 10.26
CA SER A 298 -15.54 7.33 11.52
C SER A 298 -15.43 5.82 11.70
N ASN A 299 -14.41 5.37 12.42
CA ASN A 299 -14.35 3.98 12.85
C ASN A 299 -15.42 3.73 13.91
N THR A 300 -16.28 2.74 13.67
CA THR A 300 -17.29 2.30 14.63
C THR A 300 -17.09 0.82 14.89
N THR A 301 -16.86 0.47 16.16
CA THR A 301 -16.87 -0.92 16.59
C THR A 301 -18.31 -1.33 16.84
N LEU A 302 -18.90 -2.09 15.94
CA LEU A 302 -20.32 -2.49 16.00
C LEU A 302 -20.68 -3.39 17.20
N LEU A 303 -19.69 -3.90 17.95
CA LEU A 303 -19.87 -4.92 18.97
C LEU A 303 -19.17 -4.62 20.30
N SER A 304 -18.81 -3.33 20.58
CA SER A 304 -18.14 -2.96 21.85
C SER A 304 -18.98 -3.26 23.11
N ASP A 305 -20.30 -3.40 23.00
CA ASP A 305 -21.22 -3.62 24.11
C ASP A 305 -21.77 -5.06 24.20
N TYR A 306 -21.37 -5.95 23.31
CA TYR A 306 -21.69 -7.37 23.39
C TYR A 306 -20.49 -8.13 23.98
N GLU A 307 -20.58 -8.48 25.27
CA GLU A 307 -19.79 -9.60 25.82
C GLU A 307 -20.19 -10.88 25.06
N PHE A 308 -19.48 -11.21 23.99
CA PHE A 308 -19.57 -12.55 23.41
C PHE A 308 -19.07 -13.54 24.49
N ASP A 309 -19.96 -14.43 24.91
CA ASP A 309 -19.54 -15.59 25.69
C ASP A 309 -18.42 -16.30 24.89
N ALA A 310 -17.21 -16.32 25.42
CA ALA A 310 -16.03 -16.88 24.75
C ALA A 310 -16.26 -18.34 24.31
N GLU A 311 -17.12 -19.08 25.02
CA GLU A 311 -17.55 -20.46 24.71
C GLU A 311 -18.40 -20.48 23.41
N ALA A 312 -19.30 -19.50 23.24
CA ALA A 312 -20.12 -19.38 22.01
C ALA A 312 -19.29 -18.98 20.78
N ALA A 313 -18.32 -18.07 20.94
CA ALA A 313 -17.41 -17.67 19.89
C ALA A 313 -16.51 -18.83 19.45
N THR A 314 -15.97 -19.59 20.40
CA THR A 314 -15.16 -20.80 20.12
C THR A 314 -15.97 -21.86 19.38
N THR A 315 -17.22 -22.07 19.81
CA THR A 315 -18.12 -23.04 19.16
C THR A 315 -18.46 -22.64 17.73
N ALA A 316 -18.71 -21.35 17.47
CA ALA A 316 -18.98 -20.84 16.13
C ALA A 316 -17.74 -20.95 15.24
N GLN A 317 -16.54 -20.65 15.76
CA GLN A 317 -15.28 -20.80 15.03
C GLN A 317 -14.99 -22.25 14.67
N ASN A 318 -15.19 -23.18 15.60
CA ASN A 318 -15.00 -24.60 15.35
C ASN A 318 -15.97 -25.12 14.29
N PHE A 319 -17.24 -24.72 14.35
CA PHE A 319 -18.22 -25.05 13.32
C PHE A 319 -17.81 -24.54 11.92
N LEU A 320 -17.33 -23.32 11.83
CA LEU A 320 -16.89 -22.74 10.55
C LEU A 320 -15.61 -23.41 10.02
N ASN A 321 -14.68 -23.76 10.88
CA ASN A 321 -13.49 -24.52 10.52
C ASN A 321 -13.83 -25.91 9.98
N ASP A 322 -14.74 -26.62 10.68
CA ASP A 322 -15.11 -27.99 10.35
C ASP A 322 -15.92 -28.11 9.04
N TYR A 323 -16.77 -27.12 8.75
CA TYR A 323 -17.70 -27.17 7.61
C TYR A 323 -17.26 -26.34 6.39
N TYR A 324 -16.49 -25.26 6.59
CA TYR A 324 -16.15 -24.30 5.53
C TYR A 324 -14.66 -24.04 5.37
N GLY A 325 -13.80 -24.61 6.21
CA GLY A 325 -12.35 -24.41 6.17
C GLY A 325 -11.90 -22.95 6.44
N CYS A 326 -12.73 -22.17 7.16
CA CYS A 326 -12.41 -20.79 7.51
C CYS A 326 -11.54 -20.73 8.76
N GLU A 327 -10.27 -20.36 8.63
CA GLU A 327 -9.31 -20.37 9.74
C GLU A 327 -9.44 -19.18 10.71
N ASN A 328 -10.18 -18.10 10.38
CA ASN A 328 -10.32 -16.92 11.25
C ASN A 328 -11.60 -16.12 10.98
N LEU A 329 -12.37 -15.88 12.02
CA LEU A 329 -13.37 -14.80 12.04
C LEU A 329 -12.63 -13.51 12.44
N GLY A 330 -12.05 -12.81 11.48
CA GLY A 330 -11.38 -11.54 11.74
C GLY A 330 -12.30 -10.52 12.43
N THR A 331 -11.70 -9.56 13.12
CA THR A 331 -12.44 -8.41 13.67
C THR A 331 -13.02 -7.62 12.48
N MET A 332 -14.34 -7.56 12.38
CA MET A 332 -15.01 -6.74 11.36
C MET A 332 -14.95 -5.28 11.79
N HIS A 333 -14.22 -4.46 11.04
CA HIS A 333 -14.31 -3.00 11.13
C HIS A 333 -15.21 -2.51 10.00
N LEU A 334 -16.28 -1.81 10.33
CA LEU A 334 -17.16 -1.15 9.37
C LEU A 334 -16.98 0.36 9.53
N SER A 335 -16.65 1.06 8.45
CA SER A 335 -16.79 2.52 8.40
C SER A 335 -18.24 2.84 8.04
N VAL A 336 -18.87 3.71 8.80
CA VAL A 336 -20.25 4.13 8.59
C VAL A 336 -20.25 5.61 8.25
N ASP A 337 -20.99 5.98 7.20
CA ASP A 337 -21.27 7.39 6.90
C ASP A 337 -22.08 8.00 8.06
N ASN A 338 -21.62 9.12 8.59
CA ASN A 338 -22.25 9.82 9.72
C ASN A 338 -23.43 10.72 9.33
N ASN A 339 -24.02 10.56 8.13
CA ASN A 339 -25.22 11.28 7.71
C ASN A 339 -26.52 10.63 8.20
#